data_9a23a07301fc8d81c4e2abbb6b9e1121
#
_entry.id   9a23a07301fc8d81c4e2abbb6b9e1121
#
_cell.length_a   1.000
_cell.length_b   1.000
_cell.length_c   1.000
_cell.angle_alpha   90.00
_cell.angle_beta   90.00
_cell.angle_gamma   90.00
#
_symmetry.space_group_name_H-M   'P 1'
#
loop_
_entity.id
_entity.type
_entity.pdbx_description
1 polymer ?
#
loop_
_entity_poly.entity_id
_entity_poly.type
_entity_poly.pdbx_seq_one_letter_code
_entity_poly.pdbx_strand_id
1 'polypeptide(L)'
;MDNAISDLKTVLLGNLGEKSNHETEKVEKIFKQMFNMEDLHVGFTIYNNVDMLFENMVYSDSSSFLLGSSHEKNCNNALCADSYAHLLRDFTPLVITDVKNYRDNIENTFLPDNLIEAGFNSAIFYPISHEGRLLGILELASYTPYLLNTFNAQKLEGISDYLKMALIRSEQEYETTIKALIQTECTSIHPSVQWKFEQEARRLIRSRAESSDDNFNDLVFEDVSPLYGQIDVVGSSDARNEAIKTDLISQLELVSEIFAFAKANEPLPIYDQIIHRIHKFQVELELNSINANTEREIISILESEVNPFMVHIKDLSKKLKQLVTDYENTLNHDSGVVFTNRDNYDTTVQVVNERLARFLDRKQKEAQEIYPHFFERYKTDGVEHNIYVGSSIVRGQSYNPVYLYNLRLWQLQTMIQMENKFYQYQESLPVQIEAASMILVFGNTLSIRYRIDEKRFDVDGAYNARYEVIKKRIDKANIKGTQERITQKGKISIIYTNHESELEYLRYISFLQDQKYLNDKIELLELEDVQGVIGLKAIRVGVLYNKKSEDKKRLTFKDLLQELHQQ
;
A
#
# COMPACT_ATOMS: atom_id res chain seq x y z
N MET A 1 9.56 33.77 -42.00
CA MET A 1 8.88 33.47 -40.73
C MET A 1 8.15 32.13 -40.82
N ASP A 2 7.31 31.88 -41.78
CA ASP A 2 6.53 30.65 -41.91
C ASP A 2 7.39 29.35 -42.03
N ASN A 3 8.50 29.40 -42.76
CA ASN A 3 9.42 28.29 -42.88
C ASN A 3 10.11 27.98 -41.52
N ALA A 4 10.56 28.99 -40.80
CA ALA A 4 11.19 28.83 -39.48
C ALA A 4 10.20 28.29 -38.43
N ILE A 5 8.93 28.70 -38.51
CA ILE A 5 7.86 28.13 -37.65
C ILE A 5 7.60 26.66 -38.00
N SER A 6 7.60 26.30 -39.29
CA SER A 6 7.44 24.91 -39.74
C SER A 6 8.61 24.05 -39.30
N ASP A 7 9.84 24.56 -39.38
CA ASP A 7 11.05 23.85 -38.93
C ASP A 7 11.05 23.68 -37.42
N LEU A 8 10.68 24.72 -36.65
CA LEU A 8 10.52 24.68 -35.20
C LEU A 8 9.48 23.62 -34.78
N LYS A 9 8.32 23.62 -35.48
CA LYS A 9 7.27 22.62 -35.26
C LYS A 9 7.79 21.20 -35.48
N THR A 10 8.58 20.97 -36.53
CA THR A 10 9.14 19.66 -36.84
C THR A 10 10.14 19.21 -35.78
N VAL A 11 10.99 20.11 -35.28
CA VAL A 11 11.95 19.82 -34.22
C VAL A 11 11.24 19.58 -32.88
N LEU A 12 10.28 20.44 -32.51
CA LEU A 12 9.54 20.33 -31.24
C LEU A 12 8.57 19.14 -31.18
N LEU A 13 8.05 18.69 -32.33
CA LEU A 13 7.16 17.52 -32.43
C LEU A 13 7.92 16.24 -32.77
N GLY A 14 9.21 16.30 -33.12
CA GLY A 14 10.11 15.17 -33.21
C GLY A 14 10.36 14.55 -31.81
N ASN A 15 11.00 13.41 -31.76
CA ASN A 15 11.30 12.74 -30.48
C ASN A 15 12.33 13.56 -29.69
N LEU A 16 11.85 14.30 -28.68
CA LEU A 16 12.67 14.94 -27.64
C LEU A 16 13.39 13.92 -26.73
N GLY A 17 13.16 12.62 -26.94
CA GLY A 17 13.71 11.54 -26.10
C GLY A 17 15.02 10.91 -26.59
N GLU A 18 15.53 11.25 -27.77
CA GLU A 18 16.84 10.79 -28.21
C GLU A 18 17.91 11.83 -27.83
N LYS A 19 18.87 11.39 -26.98
CA LYS A 19 20.07 12.16 -26.63
C LYS A 19 20.78 12.65 -27.89
N SER A 20 20.56 13.90 -28.31
CA SER A 20 21.39 14.50 -29.35
C SER A 20 21.66 15.96 -29.02
N ASN A 21 22.92 16.25 -28.70
CA ASN A 21 23.49 17.60 -28.56
C ASN A 21 23.18 18.49 -29.80
N HIS A 22 22.68 17.87 -30.89
CA HIS A 22 22.29 18.57 -32.10
C HIS A 22 20.93 19.24 -32.07
N GLU A 23 20.04 18.93 -31.13
CA GLU A 23 18.68 19.49 -31.15
C GLU A 23 18.63 20.92 -30.55
N THR A 24 19.37 21.16 -29.49
CA THR A 24 19.48 22.52 -28.90
C THR A 24 20.11 23.50 -29.87
N GLU A 25 21.18 23.10 -30.58
CA GLU A 25 21.80 23.92 -31.62
C GLU A 25 20.83 24.20 -32.80
N LYS A 26 20.01 23.21 -33.18
CA LYS A 26 18.97 23.40 -34.21
C LYS A 26 17.92 24.40 -33.78
N VAL A 27 17.42 24.29 -32.54
CA VAL A 27 16.44 25.22 -31.98
C VAL A 27 17.01 26.63 -31.95
N GLU A 28 18.22 26.81 -31.42
CA GLU A 28 18.90 28.12 -31.40
C GLU A 28 19.06 28.70 -32.80
N LYS A 29 19.47 27.89 -33.78
CA LYS A 29 19.60 28.31 -35.17
C LYS A 29 18.26 28.76 -35.78
N ILE A 30 17.17 28.05 -35.50
CA ILE A 30 15.82 28.43 -35.96
C ILE A 30 15.40 29.77 -35.34
N PHE A 31 15.66 29.98 -34.04
CA PHE A 31 15.37 31.25 -33.40
C PHE A 31 16.22 32.39 -33.94
N LYS A 32 17.54 32.19 -34.21
CA LYS A 32 18.40 33.18 -34.87
C LYS A 32 17.84 33.58 -36.23
N GLN A 33 17.38 32.64 -37.04
CA GLN A 33 16.74 32.91 -38.33
C GLN A 33 15.40 33.64 -38.18
N MET A 34 14.55 33.22 -37.23
CA MET A 34 13.23 33.82 -36.99
C MET A 34 13.32 35.28 -36.56
N PHE A 35 14.30 35.58 -35.71
CA PHE A 35 14.52 36.96 -35.23
C PHE A 35 15.47 37.76 -36.12
N ASN A 36 16.15 37.11 -37.04
CA ASN A 36 17.22 37.68 -37.88
C ASN A 36 18.33 38.32 -37.02
N MET A 37 18.78 37.56 -36.00
CA MET A 37 19.78 37.98 -35.02
C MET A 37 20.82 36.84 -34.85
N GLU A 38 22.08 37.17 -35.15
CA GLU A 38 23.20 36.19 -34.93
C GLU A 38 23.57 36.08 -33.46
N ASP A 39 23.46 37.20 -32.73
CA ASP A 39 23.71 37.29 -31.28
C ASP A 39 22.44 37.00 -30.48
N LEU A 40 21.89 35.79 -30.65
CA LEU A 40 20.74 35.33 -29.91
C LEU A 40 21.04 33.95 -29.32
N HIS A 41 20.87 33.84 -28.02
CA HIS A 41 21.01 32.59 -27.27
C HIS A 41 19.66 32.16 -26.71
N VAL A 42 19.40 30.84 -26.70
CA VAL A 42 18.13 30.25 -26.28
C VAL A 42 18.36 29.34 -25.11
N GLY A 43 17.64 29.58 -24.04
CA GLY A 43 17.59 28.72 -22.86
C GLY A 43 16.16 28.26 -22.59
N PHE A 44 16.04 27.32 -21.70
CA PHE A 44 14.74 26.78 -21.32
C PHE A 44 14.71 26.27 -19.89
N THR A 45 13.68 26.65 -19.13
CA THR A 45 13.45 26.19 -17.76
C THR A 45 12.08 25.57 -17.62
N ILE A 46 11.99 24.40 -17.02
CA ILE A 46 10.73 23.75 -16.64
C ILE A 46 10.31 24.25 -15.25
N TYR A 47 9.01 24.37 -15.02
CA TYR A 47 8.48 24.69 -13.72
C TYR A 47 7.71 23.53 -13.11
N ASN A 48 8.18 23.06 -11.97
CA ASN A 48 7.51 22.05 -11.16
C ASN A 48 6.50 22.73 -10.23
N ASN A 49 5.22 22.65 -10.57
CA ASN A 49 4.14 23.27 -9.81
C ASN A 49 3.92 22.65 -8.42
N VAL A 50 4.33 21.41 -8.21
CA VAL A 50 4.16 20.71 -6.92
C VAL A 50 5.19 21.19 -5.90
N ASP A 51 6.44 21.30 -6.34
CA ASP A 51 7.56 21.70 -5.47
C ASP A 51 7.86 23.18 -5.50
N MET A 52 7.21 23.92 -6.41
CA MET A 52 7.47 25.33 -6.68
C MET A 52 8.95 25.58 -7.05
N LEU A 53 9.50 24.68 -7.86
CA LEU A 53 10.89 24.70 -8.29
C LEU A 53 11.02 24.96 -9.79
N PHE A 54 11.99 25.76 -10.16
CA PHE A 54 12.53 25.80 -11.51
C PHE A 54 13.57 24.70 -11.67
N GLU A 55 13.50 23.94 -12.75
CA GLU A 55 14.37 22.80 -13.02
C GLU A 55 14.90 22.85 -14.46
N ASN A 56 16.13 22.38 -14.68
CA ASN A 56 16.67 22.16 -16.02
C ASN A 56 15.98 20.97 -16.70
N MET A 57 15.85 20.99 -18.01
CA MET A 57 15.39 19.80 -18.77
C MET A 57 16.41 18.67 -18.64
N VAL A 58 15.95 17.50 -18.18
CA VAL A 58 16.83 16.35 -17.83
C VAL A 58 17.61 15.76 -19.02
N TYR A 59 17.12 15.95 -20.25
CA TYR A 59 17.71 15.38 -21.46
C TYR A 59 18.23 16.43 -22.46
N SER A 60 18.33 17.69 -22.05
CA SER A 60 18.78 18.77 -22.92
C SER A 60 20.06 19.41 -22.38
N ASP A 61 21.04 19.62 -23.24
CA ASP A 61 22.21 20.45 -22.94
C ASP A 61 21.90 21.96 -22.95
N SER A 62 20.61 22.35 -23.05
CA SER A 62 20.21 23.74 -22.97
C SER A 62 20.45 24.25 -21.56
N SER A 63 21.38 25.19 -21.41
CA SER A 63 21.60 25.90 -20.15
C SER A 63 20.45 26.86 -19.90
N SER A 64 19.87 26.82 -18.70
CA SER A 64 18.98 27.87 -18.25
C SER A 64 19.78 29.09 -17.79
N PHE A 65 19.46 30.26 -18.33
CA PHE A 65 20.05 31.52 -17.89
C PHE A 65 19.43 32.00 -16.56
N LEU A 66 18.21 31.57 -16.28
CA LEU A 66 17.52 31.81 -15.01
C LEU A 66 18.19 31.06 -13.87
N LEU A 67 18.56 29.79 -14.09
CA LEU A 67 19.18 28.94 -13.08
C LEU A 67 20.71 29.11 -12.96
N GLY A 68 21.37 29.58 -14.05
CA GLY A 68 22.83 29.66 -14.11
C GLY A 68 23.49 28.30 -13.91
N SER A 69 24.37 28.19 -12.93
CA SER A 69 25.06 26.94 -12.58
C SER A 69 24.22 26.00 -11.69
N SER A 70 23.03 26.40 -11.27
CA SER A 70 22.14 25.60 -10.41
C SER A 70 21.30 24.63 -11.22
N HIS A 71 21.13 23.40 -10.78
CA HIS A 71 20.25 22.42 -11.44
C HIS A 71 18.77 22.65 -11.15
N GLU A 72 18.47 23.20 -9.96
CA GLU A 72 17.12 23.53 -9.52
C GLU A 72 17.15 24.72 -8.54
N LYS A 73 16.07 25.51 -8.50
CA LYS A 73 15.96 26.64 -7.58
C LYS A 73 14.50 26.91 -7.23
N ASN A 74 14.23 27.22 -5.96
CA ASN A 74 12.90 27.66 -5.53
C ASN A 74 12.57 29.03 -6.16
N CYS A 75 11.35 29.19 -6.66
CA CYS A 75 10.93 30.40 -7.36
C CYS A 75 11.04 31.67 -6.50
N ASN A 76 10.78 31.59 -5.19
CA ASN A 76 10.90 32.72 -4.27
C ASN A 76 12.37 33.20 -4.08
N ASN A 77 13.33 32.29 -4.29
CA ASN A 77 14.75 32.60 -4.19
C ASN A 77 15.36 32.99 -5.54
N ALA A 78 14.74 32.61 -6.65
CA ALA A 78 15.22 32.88 -7.99
C ALA A 78 14.73 34.22 -8.54
N LEU A 79 13.55 34.68 -8.11
CA LEU A 79 12.85 35.83 -8.69
C LEU A 79 12.66 36.94 -7.66
N CYS A 80 12.72 38.21 -8.12
CA CYS A 80 12.22 39.35 -7.36
C CYS A 80 10.69 39.47 -7.46
N ALA A 81 10.08 40.35 -6.69
CA ALA A 81 8.63 40.53 -6.67
C ALA A 81 8.05 40.84 -8.06
N ASP A 82 8.73 41.67 -8.86
CA ASP A 82 8.33 42.07 -10.21
C ASP A 82 8.42 40.87 -11.17
N SER A 83 9.56 40.19 -11.26
CA SER A 83 9.74 39.02 -12.11
C SER A 83 8.81 37.86 -11.71
N TYR A 84 8.53 37.69 -10.41
CA TYR A 84 7.54 36.75 -9.93
C TYR A 84 6.13 37.07 -10.42
N ALA A 85 5.74 38.36 -10.33
CA ALA A 85 4.43 38.81 -10.82
C ALA A 85 4.26 38.53 -12.32
N HIS A 86 5.24 38.90 -13.12
CA HIS A 86 5.21 38.64 -14.56
C HIS A 86 5.14 37.15 -14.91
N LEU A 87 6.02 36.34 -14.36
CA LEU A 87 6.24 34.95 -14.82
C LEU A 87 5.27 33.95 -14.21
N LEU A 88 4.92 34.11 -12.92
CA LEU A 88 4.13 33.10 -12.19
C LEU A 88 2.68 33.52 -11.91
N ARG A 89 2.42 34.82 -11.72
CA ARG A 89 1.07 35.28 -11.40
C ARG A 89 0.28 35.68 -12.64
N ASP A 90 0.89 36.55 -13.49
CA ASP A 90 0.22 37.18 -14.62
C ASP A 90 0.50 36.48 -15.96
N PHE A 91 1.47 35.56 -15.98
CA PHE A 91 1.95 34.81 -17.17
C PHE A 91 2.27 35.76 -18.35
N THR A 92 2.94 36.86 -18.07
CA THR A 92 3.35 37.84 -19.05
C THR A 92 4.87 37.81 -19.24
N PRO A 93 5.38 38.13 -20.46
CA PRO A 93 6.82 38.12 -20.70
C PRO A 93 7.54 39.17 -19.84
N LEU A 94 8.63 38.72 -19.19
CA LEU A 94 9.59 39.62 -18.54
C LEU A 94 10.65 40.02 -19.57
N VAL A 95 10.74 41.31 -19.87
CA VAL A 95 11.68 41.88 -20.86
C VAL A 95 12.72 42.74 -20.16
N ILE A 96 13.97 42.32 -20.18
CA ILE A 96 15.10 43.01 -19.61
C ILE A 96 15.97 43.56 -20.76
N THR A 97 15.79 44.83 -21.08
CA THR A 97 16.50 45.47 -22.20
C THR A 97 17.94 45.84 -21.86
N ASP A 98 18.22 46.12 -20.58
CA ASP A 98 19.55 46.36 -20.02
C ASP A 98 19.66 45.68 -18.67
N VAL A 99 20.44 44.60 -18.63
CA VAL A 99 20.60 43.75 -17.45
C VAL A 99 21.25 44.49 -16.29
N LYS A 100 22.22 45.39 -16.56
CA LYS A 100 22.91 46.12 -15.51
C LYS A 100 21.96 47.15 -14.85
N ASN A 101 21.21 47.87 -15.65
CA ASN A 101 20.22 48.82 -15.15
C ASN A 101 19.08 48.09 -14.39
N TYR A 102 18.67 46.93 -14.85
CA TYR A 102 17.67 46.10 -14.16
C TYR A 102 18.16 45.66 -12.79
N ARG A 103 19.40 45.14 -12.69
CA ARG A 103 20.05 44.72 -11.44
C ARG A 103 20.08 45.82 -10.39
N ASP A 104 20.43 47.05 -10.80
CA ASP A 104 20.58 48.18 -9.88
C ASP A 104 19.24 48.68 -9.30
N ASN A 105 18.10 48.24 -9.85
CA ASN A 105 16.76 48.66 -9.45
C ASN A 105 15.92 47.59 -8.73
N ILE A 106 16.49 46.43 -8.40
CA ILE A 106 15.78 45.33 -7.75
C ILE A 106 16.48 44.82 -6.50
N GLU A 107 15.72 44.23 -5.57
CA GLU A 107 16.27 43.68 -4.31
C GLU A 107 16.89 42.29 -4.48
N ASN A 108 16.24 41.37 -5.23
CA ASN A 108 16.76 40.04 -5.49
C ASN A 108 17.55 40.05 -6.81
N THR A 109 18.87 39.97 -6.71
CA THR A 109 19.79 40.05 -7.84
C THR A 109 20.16 38.69 -8.47
N PHE A 110 19.60 37.57 -8.01
CA PHE A 110 20.00 36.24 -8.47
C PHE A 110 19.87 36.09 -10.00
N LEU A 111 18.73 36.45 -10.58
CA LEU A 111 18.50 36.36 -12.03
C LEU A 111 19.45 37.27 -12.83
N PRO A 112 19.56 38.58 -12.55
CA PRO A 112 20.47 39.42 -13.32
C PRO A 112 21.95 39.10 -13.05
N ASP A 113 22.32 38.62 -11.87
CA ASP A 113 23.70 38.20 -11.62
C ASP A 113 24.09 36.99 -12.50
N ASN A 114 23.22 36.00 -12.66
CA ASN A 114 23.45 34.87 -13.58
C ASN A 114 23.62 35.37 -15.04
N LEU A 115 22.79 36.34 -15.47
CA LEU A 115 22.92 36.90 -16.82
C LEU A 115 24.24 37.66 -17.00
N ILE A 116 24.68 38.41 -15.98
CA ILE A 116 25.95 39.15 -16.02
C ILE A 116 27.15 38.21 -16.03
N GLU A 117 27.12 37.13 -15.21
CA GLU A 117 28.17 36.10 -15.20
C GLU A 117 28.30 35.40 -16.54
N ALA A 118 27.19 35.14 -17.22
CA ALA A 118 27.16 34.61 -18.58
C ALA A 118 27.52 35.64 -19.67
N GLY A 119 27.67 36.96 -19.30
CA GLY A 119 28.04 38.01 -20.22
C GLY A 119 26.85 38.66 -20.95
N PHE A 120 25.63 38.27 -20.67
CA PHE A 120 24.44 38.79 -21.36
C PHE A 120 24.06 40.21 -20.89
N ASN A 121 23.63 41.05 -21.81
CA ASN A 121 23.24 42.43 -21.55
C ASN A 121 21.76 42.74 -21.84
N SER A 122 21.04 41.86 -22.56
CA SER A 122 19.57 41.93 -22.70
C SER A 122 18.97 40.52 -22.69
N ALA A 123 17.75 40.36 -22.17
CA ALA A 123 17.08 39.07 -22.08
C ALA A 123 15.54 39.20 -22.14
N ILE A 124 14.89 38.13 -22.60
CA ILE A 124 13.43 37.94 -22.54
C ILE A 124 13.17 36.59 -21.88
N PHE A 125 12.34 36.58 -20.85
CA PHE A 125 11.79 35.39 -20.23
C PHE A 125 10.32 35.27 -20.58
N TYR A 126 9.98 34.30 -21.44
CA TYR A 126 8.64 34.11 -21.96
C TYR A 126 7.96 32.93 -21.26
N PRO A 127 6.94 33.17 -20.38
CA PRO A 127 6.26 32.09 -19.67
C PRO A 127 5.35 31.33 -20.60
N ILE A 128 5.41 30.00 -20.54
CA ILE A 128 4.54 29.08 -21.27
C ILE A 128 3.59 28.46 -20.26
N SER A 129 2.31 28.86 -20.36
CA SER A 129 1.28 28.44 -19.41
C SER A 129 0.14 27.67 -20.09
N HIS A 130 -0.51 26.79 -19.34
CA HIS A 130 -1.68 26.03 -19.76
C HIS A 130 -2.65 25.86 -18.60
N GLU A 131 -3.94 26.19 -18.84
CA GLU A 131 -5.01 26.07 -17.83
C GLU A 131 -4.68 26.73 -16.47
N GLY A 132 -4.03 27.90 -16.51
CA GLY A 132 -3.70 28.67 -15.30
C GLY A 132 -2.49 28.15 -14.52
N ARG A 133 -1.70 27.22 -15.06
CA ARG A 133 -0.43 26.78 -14.50
C ARG A 133 0.74 27.09 -15.43
N LEU A 134 1.88 27.46 -14.87
CA LEU A 134 3.13 27.60 -15.60
C LEU A 134 3.68 26.21 -15.95
N LEU A 135 4.03 25.96 -17.21
CA LEU A 135 4.71 24.75 -17.66
C LEU A 135 6.24 24.94 -17.69
N GLY A 136 6.67 26.10 -18.11
CA GLY A 136 8.07 26.45 -18.21
C GLY A 136 8.29 27.85 -18.76
N ILE A 137 9.54 28.23 -18.91
CA ILE A 137 9.95 29.55 -19.40
C ILE A 137 10.92 29.35 -20.57
N LEU A 138 10.58 29.94 -21.73
CA LEU A 138 11.53 30.11 -22.82
C LEU A 138 12.39 31.33 -22.52
N GLU A 139 13.68 31.17 -22.59
CA GLU A 139 14.67 32.21 -22.29
C GLU A 139 15.41 32.62 -23.56
N LEU A 140 15.40 33.90 -23.85
CA LEU A 140 16.21 34.47 -24.92
C LEU A 140 17.20 35.46 -24.32
N ALA A 141 18.47 35.37 -24.70
CA ALA A 141 19.50 36.26 -24.19
C ALA A 141 20.45 36.74 -25.30
N SER A 142 21.03 37.94 -25.13
CA SER A 142 21.97 38.52 -26.07
C SER A 142 23.07 39.28 -25.33
N TYR A 143 24.27 39.28 -25.88
CA TYR A 143 25.40 40.08 -25.39
C TYR A 143 25.21 41.58 -25.67
N THR A 144 24.31 41.95 -26.59
CA THR A 144 24.06 43.32 -27.00
C THR A 144 22.91 43.94 -26.20
N PRO A 145 23.12 45.04 -25.46
CA PRO A 145 22.05 45.73 -24.74
C PRO A 145 21.04 46.29 -25.71
N TYR A 146 19.76 46.35 -25.29
CA TYR A 146 18.60 46.88 -26.06
C TYR A 146 18.23 46.08 -27.32
N LEU A 147 18.96 45.02 -27.67
CA LEU A 147 18.66 44.17 -28.81
C LEU A 147 17.35 43.40 -28.59
N LEU A 148 17.17 42.82 -27.41
CA LEU A 148 15.94 42.17 -27.01
C LEU A 148 15.01 43.18 -26.32
N ASN A 149 13.78 43.25 -26.79
CA ASN A 149 12.79 44.25 -26.35
C ASN A 149 11.35 43.69 -26.44
N THR A 150 10.36 44.47 -26.02
CA THR A 150 8.94 44.06 -26.00
C THR A 150 8.41 43.68 -27.38
N PHE A 151 8.90 44.31 -28.47
CA PHE A 151 8.49 43.95 -29.82
C PHE A 151 8.97 42.54 -30.22
N ASN A 152 10.15 42.12 -29.70
CA ASN A 152 10.62 40.76 -29.88
C ASN A 152 9.79 39.77 -29.07
N ALA A 153 9.39 40.09 -27.85
CA ALA A 153 8.52 39.27 -27.04
C ALA A 153 7.16 38.98 -27.71
N GLN A 154 6.55 40.00 -28.36
CA GLN A 154 5.29 39.82 -29.11
C GLN A 154 5.40 38.81 -30.26
N LYS A 155 6.55 38.70 -30.91
CA LYS A 155 6.76 37.69 -31.97
C LYS A 155 6.65 36.25 -31.48
N LEU A 156 6.88 36.02 -30.16
CA LEU A 156 6.80 34.70 -29.57
C LEU A 156 5.35 34.21 -29.42
N GLU A 157 4.35 35.11 -29.44
CA GLU A 157 2.93 34.73 -29.39
C GLU A 157 2.57 33.77 -30.54
N GLY A 158 3.14 33.99 -31.74
CA GLY A 158 2.89 33.15 -32.92
C GLY A 158 3.41 31.69 -32.80
N ILE A 159 4.30 31.41 -31.87
CA ILE A 159 4.85 30.07 -31.64
C ILE A 159 4.47 29.47 -30.28
N SER A 160 3.81 30.28 -29.42
CA SER A 160 3.45 29.88 -28.06
C SER A 160 2.68 28.56 -27.98
N ASP A 161 1.71 28.36 -28.87
CA ASP A 161 0.91 27.11 -28.86
C ASP A 161 1.74 25.88 -29.22
N TYR A 162 2.71 25.97 -30.10
CA TYR A 162 3.59 24.87 -30.44
C TYR A 162 4.55 24.52 -29.29
N LEU A 163 5.10 25.54 -28.62
CA LEU A 163 5.92 25.36 -27.43
C LEU A 163 5.11 24.71 -26.28
N LYS A 164 3.88 25.17 -26.08
CA LYS A 164 2.95 24.58 -25.10
C LYS A 164 2.70 23.10 -25.37
N MET A 165 2.36 22.75 -26.60
CA MET A 165 2.12 21.35 -26.99
C MET A 165 3.36 20.47 -26.79
N ALA A 166 4.54 20.98 -27.15
CA ALA A 166 5.79 20.26 -26.96
C ALA A 166 6.09 20.00 -25.49
N LEU A 167 5.86 21.00 -24.62
CA LEU A 167 6.06 20.84 -23.17
C LEU A 167 5.09 19.85 -22.53
N ILE A 168 3.80 19.96 -22.86
CA ILE A 168 2.79 19.02 -22.35
C ILE A 168 3.17 17.59 -22.75
N ARG A 169 3.60 17.38 -23.98
CA ARG A 169 4.05 16.08 -24.44
C ARG A 169 5.29 15.59 -23.68
N SER A 170 6.29 16.45 -23.53
CA SER A 170 7.53 16.11 -22.79
C SER A 170 7.21 15.77 -21.31
N GLU A 171 6.34 16.55 -20.66
CA GLU A 171 5.87 16.24 -19.30
C GLU A 171 5.19 14.86 -19.23
N GLN A 172 4.31 14.54 -20.18
CA GLN A 172 3.63 13.23 -20.24
C GLN A 172 4.60 12.06 -20.48
N GLU A 173 5.58 12.22 -21.36
CA GLU A 173 6.61 11.23 -21.63
C GLU A 173 7.49 11.01 -20.39
N TYR A 174 7.88 12.06 -19.70
CA TYR A 174 8.66 12.01 -18.46
C TYR A 174 7.88 11.31 -17.33
N GLU A 175 6.61 11.68 -17.11
CA GLU A 175 5.73 11.00 -16.14
C GLU A 175 5.51 9.52 -16.48
N THR A 176 5.42 9.19 -17.77
CA THR A 176 5.31 7.79 -18.21
C THR A 176 6.60 7.02 -17.91
N THR A 177 7.75 7.63 -18.11
CA THR A 177 9.06 7.05 -17.79
C THR A 177 9.20 6.79 -16.29
N ILE A 178 8.79 7.76 -15.44
CA ILE A 178 8.78 7.61 -13.99
C ILE A 178 7.90 6.41 -13.57
N LYS A 179 6.68 6.33 -14.11
CA LYS A 179 5.75 5.23 -13.80
C LYS A 179 6.30 3.88 -14.25
N ALA A 180 6.87 3.82 -15.45
CA ALA A 180 7.49 2.60 -15.97
C ALA A 180 8.67 2.15 -15.11
N LEU A 181 9.52 3.08 -14.68
CA LEU A 181 10.65 2.80 -13.80
C LEU A 181 10.18 2.25 -12.45
N ILE A 182 9.19 2.89 -11.82
CA ILE A 182 8.60 2.42 -10.57
C ILE A 182 7.98 1.02 -10.73
N GLN A 183 7.28 0.75 -11.83
CA GLN A 183 6.69 -0.57 -12.09
C GLN A 183 7.74 -1.67 -12.30
N THR A 184 8.89 -1.32 -12.87
CA THR A 184 9.99 -2.27 -13.09
C THR A 184 10.72 -2.59 -11.79
N GLU A 185 11.07 -1.56 -11.02
CA GLU A 185 11.88 -1.69 -9.80
C GLU A 185 11.04 -2.11 -8.59
N CYS A 186 9.76 -1.71 -8.52
CA CYS A 186 8.90 -1.91 -7.37
C CYS A 186 7.67 -2.77 -7.69
N THR A 187 6.91 -3.12 -6.67
CA THR A 187 5.59 -3.75 -6.79
C THR A 187 4.47 -2.69 -6.75
N SER A 188 3.23 -3.11 -6.50
CA SER A 188 2.12 -2.17 -6.27
C SER A 188 2.38 -1.32 -5.02
N ILE A 189 2.35 0.00 -5.19
CA ILE A 189 2.66 0.98 -4.16
C ILE A 189 1.37 1.63 -3.68
N HIS A 190 1.24 1.79 -2.36
CA HIS A 190 0.10 2.50 -1.78
C HIS A 190 0.14 4.00 -2.14
N PRO A 191 -0.99 4.64 -2.53
CA PRO A 191 -1.00 6.03 -2.99
C PRO A 191 -0.40 7.04 -2.00
N SER A 192 -0.55 6.84 -0.69
CA SER A 192 -0.02 7.76 0.33
C SER A 192 1.50 7.90 0.34
N VAL A 193 2.22 6.89 -0.13
CA VAL A 193 3.70 6.85 -0.14
C VAL A 193 4.29 6.98 -1.54
N GLN A 194 3.45 6.98 -2.58
CA GLN A 194 3.86 7.01 -4.00
C GLN A 194 4.78 8.19 -4.32
N TRP A 195 4.54 9.35 -3.73
CA TRP A 195 5.33 10.56 -3.95
C TRP A 195 6.84 10.38 -3.70
N LYS A 196 7.21 9.55 -2.72
CA LYS A 196 8.62 9.30 -2.39
C LYS A 196 9.29 8.38 -3.41
N PHE A 197 8.54 7.43 -3.95
CA PHE A 197 8.99 6.60 -5.07
C PHE A 197 9.17 7.42 -6.35
N GLU A 198 8.25 8.35 -6.63
CA GLU A 198 8.39 9.29 -7.75
C GLU A 198 9.61 10.19 -7.57
N GLN A 199 9.87 10.69 -6.37
CA GLN A 199 11.05 11.48 -6.07
C GLN A 199 12.35 10.70 -6.33
N GLU A 200 12.41 9.44 -5.89
CA GLU A 200 13.57 8.59 -6.12
C GLU A 200 13.73 8.21 -7.59
N ALA A 201 12.63 7.93 -8.28
CA ALA A 201 12.66 7.68 -9.72
C ALA A 201 13.19 8.91 -10.49
N ARG A 202 12.78 10.13 -10.13
CA ARG A 202 13.30 11.39 -10.71
C ARG A 202 14.81 11.52 -10.43
N ARG A 203 15.27 11.24 -9.21
CA ARG A 203 16.68 11.23 -8.86
C ARG A 203 17.47 10.26 -9.75
N LEU A 204 16.97 9.02 -9.88
CA LEU A 204 17.65 7.98 -10.66
C LEU A 204 17.70 8.32 -12.15
N ILE A 205 16.62 8.88 -12.72
CA ILE A 205 16.60 9.32 -14.12
C ILE A 205 17.67 10.40 -14.36
N ARG A 206 17.78 11.39 -13.45
CA ARG A 206 18.80 12.45 -13.54
C ARG A 206 20.20 11.86 -13.44
N SER A 207 20.46 11.03 -12.44
CA SER A 207 21.77 10.38 -12.23
C SER A 207 22.22 9.57 -13.44
N ARG A 208 21.31 8.80 -14.06
CA ARG A 208 21.61 8.04 -15.29
C ARG A 208 21.85 8.95 -16.50
N ALA A 209 21.23 10.13 -16.56
CA ALA A 209 21.49 11.12 -17.62
C ALA A 209 22.91 11.70 -17.52
N GLU A 210 23.45 11.84 -16.30
CA GLU A 210 24.80 12.32 -16.00
C GLU A 210 25.88 11.22 -16.15
N SER A 211 25.54 10.06 -16.71
CA SER A 211 26.43 8.91 -16.96
C SER A 211 26.87 8.15 -15.70
N SER A 212 26.10 8.21 -14.60
CA SER A 212 26.35 7.38 -13.42
C SER A 212 25.59 6.05 -13.52
N ASP A 213 26.27 4.97 -13.11
CA ASP A 213 25.67 3.63 -13.02
C ASP A 213 25.00 3.48 -11.64
N ASP A 214 23.92 4.25 -11.45
CA ASP A 214 23.23 4.36 -10.18
C ASP A 214 21.98 3.46 -10.15
N ASN A 215 21.59 3.03 -8.95
CA ASN A 215 20.46 2.15 -8.71
C ASN A 215 19.36 2.87 -7.93
N PHE A 216 18.18 2.28 -7.93
CA PHE A 216 17.06 2.72 -7.11
C PHE A 216 17.40 2.43 -5.63
N ASN A 217 17.30 3.44 -4.77
CA ASN A 217 17.65 3.32 -3.37
C ASN A 217 16.47 2.81 -2.54
N ASP A 218 16.77 2.19 -1.38
CA ASP A 218 15.76 1.92 -0.36
C ASP A 218 15.12 3.22 0.15
N LEU A 219 13.81 3.17 0.41
CA LEU A 219 13.06 4.34 0.86
C LEU A 219 12.69 4.21 2.33
N VAL A 220 13.16 5.14 3.16
CA VAL A 220 12.91 5.15 4.61
C VAL A 220 11.89 6.22 4.96
N PHE A 221 10.89 5.85 5.77
CA PHE A 221 9.91 6.75 6.36
C PHE A 221 10.10 6.74 7.87
N GLU A 222 10.63 7.84 8.39
CA GLU A 222 10.98 8.00 9.81
C GLU A 222 9.78 8.53 10.61
N ASP A 223 9.83 8.33 11.93
CA ASP A 223 8.85 8.86 12.89
C ASP A 223 7.38 8.55 12.55
N VAL A 224 7.11 7.30 12.19
CA VAL A 224 5.76 6.83 11.94
C VAL A 224 5.19 6.09 13.16
N SER A 225 3.95 6.38 13.50
CA SER A 225 3.21 5.68 14.55
C SER A 225 2.47 4.48 13.95
N PRO A 226 2.77 3.25 14.41
CA PRO A 226 2.10 2.06 13.94
C PRO A 226 0.77 1.85 14.66
N LEU A 227 -0.26 1.43 13.93
CA LEU A 227 -1.50 0.88 14.45
C LEU A 227 -1.69 -0.53 13.88
N TYR A 228 -1.76 -1.50 14.74
CA TYR A 228 -1.99 -2.90 14.36
C TYR A 228 -3.32 -3.39 14.90
N GLY A 229 -4.09 -4.05 14.07
CA GLY A 229 -5.32 -4.72 14.46
C GLY A 229 -5.49 -6.05 13.75
N GLN A 230 -6.05 -7.01 14.47
CA GLN A 230 -6.30 -8.36 13.98
C GLN A 230 -7.66 -8.84 14.46
N ILE A 231 -8.41 -9.47 13.56
CA ILE A 231 -9.56 -10.32 13.88
C ILE A 231 -9.23 -11.71 13.37
N ASP A 232 -9.25 -12.70 14.23
CA ASP A 232 -8.79 -14.05 13.94
C ASP A 232 -9.85 -15.09 14.32
N VAL A 233 -9.83 -16.24 13.65
CA VAL A 233 -10.69 -17.39 13.98
C VAL A 233 -10.14 -18.09 15.21
N VAL A 234 -10.94 -18.14 16.27
CA VAL A 234 -10.55 -18.80 17.51
C VAL A 234 -10.46 -20.31 17.30
N GLY A 235 -9.30 -20.89 17.65
CA GLY A 235 -9.08 -22.33 17.52
C GLY A 235 -9.05 -22.83 16.08
N SER A 236 -8.61 -22.01 15.13
CA SER A 236 -8.55 -22.35 13.70
C SER A 236 -7.84 -23.68 13.43
N SER A 237 -6.70 -23.90 14.07
CA SER A 237 -5.94 -25.14 13.95
C SER A 237 -6.72 -26.36 14.48
N ASP A 238 -7.42 -26.20 15.60
CA ASP A 238 -8.21 -27.29 16.20
C ASP A 238 -9.44 -27.61 15.33
N ALA A 239 -10.14 -26.58 14.84
CA ALA A 239 -11.29 -26.74 13.95
C ALA A 239 -10.89 -27.41 12.62
N ARG A 240 -9.74 -27.03 12.07
CA ARG A 240 -9.19 -27.66 10.86
C ARG A 240 -8.81 -29.12 11.10
N ASN A 241 -8.15 -29.39 12.21
CA ASN A 241 -7.76 -30.76 12.58
C ASN A 241 -8.99 -31.66 12.81
N GLU A 242 -10.05 -31.12 13.42
CA GLU A 242 -11.31 -31.83 13.61
C GLU A 242 -12.02 -32.11 12.28
N ALA A 243 -12.00 -31.18 11.34
CA ALA A 243 -12.52 -31.40 10.00
C ALA A 243 -11.76 -32.50 9.24
N ILE A 244 -10.41 -32.50 9.34
CA ILE A 244 -9.56 -33.54 8.77
C ILE A 244 -9.87 -34.91 9.41
N LYS A 245 -9.97 -34.97 10.73
CA LYS A 245 -10.28 -36.16 11.49
C LYS A 245 -11.64 -36.75 11.09
N THR A 246 -12.66 -35.89 10.98
CA THR A 246 -14.01 -36.31 10.60
C THR A 246 -14.05 -36.87 9.17
N ASP A 247 -13.35 -36.24 8.23
CA ASP A 247 -13.25 -36.73 6.84
C ASP A 247 -12.57 -38.09 6.78
N LEU A 248 -11.45 -38.30 7.53
CA LEU A 248 -10.73 -39.55 7.56
C LEU A 248 -11.54 -40.66 8.23
N ILE A 249 -12.22 -40.41 9.34
CA ILE A 249 -13.09 -41.36 10.00
C ILE A 249 -14.21 -41.80 9.04
N SER A 250 -14.89 -40.86 8.39
CA SER A 250 -15.95 -41.16 7.42
C SER A 250 -15.43 -41.98 6.24
N GLN A 251 -14.22 -41.72 5.77
CA GLN A 251 -13.59 -42.51 4.70
C GLN A 251 -13.27 -43.91 5.15
N LEU A 252 -12.69 -44.09 6.35
CA LEU A 252 -12.37 -45.38 6.92
C LEU A 252 -13.63 -46.22 7.21
N GLU A 253 -14.74 -45.58 7.61
CA GLU A 253 -16.04 -46.24 7.78
C GLU A 253 -16.56 -46.81 6.48
N LEU A 254 -16.58 -45.99 5.39
CA LEU A 254 -17.00 -46.45 4.06
C LEU A 254 -16.15 -47.60 3.55
N VAL A 255 -14.82 -47.51 3.72
CA VAL A 255 -13.91 -48.60 3.33
C VAL A 255 -14.17 -49.86 4.15
N SER A 256 -14.36 -49.76 5.47
CA SER A 256 -14.66 -50.90 6.36
C SER A 256 -15.96 -51.58 5.94
N GLU A 257 -17.02 -50.82 5.60
CA GLU A 257 -18.28 -51.37 5.12
C GLU A 257 -18.11 -52.16 3.80
N ILE A 258 -17.37 -51.59 2.84
CA ILE A 258 -17.08 -52.25 1.55
C ILE A 258 -16.36 -53.56 1.76
N PHE A 259 -15.31 -53.59 2.61
CA PHE A 259 -14.53 -54.81 2.88
C PHE A 259 -15.33 -55.84 3.67
N ALA A 260 -16.18 -55.44 4.60
CA ALA A 260 -17.10 -56.36 5.31
C ALA A 260 -18.09 -57.02 4.32
N PHE A 261 -18.61 -56.28 3.38
CA PHE A 261 -19.50 -56.79 2.31
C PHE A 261 -18.73 -57.69 1.34
N ALA A 262 -17.48 -57.33 0.97
CA ALA A 262 -16.62 -58.16 0.13
C ALA A 262 -16.31 -59.51 0.79
N LYS A 263 -16.00 -59.54 2.08
CA LYS A 263 -15.77 -60.75 2.87
C LYS A 263 -16.99 -61.66 2.89
N ALA A 264 -18.20 -61.12 2.92
CA ALA A 264 -19.43 -61.93 2.88
C ALA A 264 -19.65 -62.59 1.52
N ASN A 265 -19.14 -62.03 0.41
CA ASN A 265 -19.22 -62.60 -0.93
C ASN A 265 -18.03 -63.53 -1.23
N GLU A 266 -16.82 -63.19 -0.80
CA GLU A 266 -15.59 -63.95 -0.98
C GLU A 266 -14.79 -63.92 0.32
N PRO A 267 -14.72 -64.94 1.14
CA PRO A 267 -14.11 -64.93 2.46
C PRO A 267 -12.58 -65.08 2.39
N LEU A 268 -11.91 -63.98 1.99
CA LEU A 268 -10.45 -63.92 1.96
C LEU A 268 -9.88 -63.38 3.27
N PRO A 269 -8.86 -64.06 3.90
CA PRO A 269 -8.24 -63.59 5.14
C PRO A 269 -7.63 -62.20 5.08
N ILE A 270 -7.23 -61.75 3.90
CA ILE A 270 -6.67 -60.42 3.71
C ILE A 270 -7.68 -59.28 4.00
N TYR A 271 -8.97 -59.52 3.78
CA TYR A 271 -10.00 -58.55 4.10
C TYR A 271 -10.11 -58.36 5.63
N ASP A 272 -9.97 -59.41 6.42
CA ASP A 272 -9.92 -59.31 7.89
C ASP A 272 -8.71 -58.50 8.37
N GLN A 273 -7.57 -58.69 7.74
CA GLN A 273 -6.37 -57.94 8.08
C GLN A 273 -6.54 -56.45 7.79
N ILE A 274 -7.13 -56.07 6.64
CA ILE A 274 -7.39 -54.68 6.28
C ILE A 274 -8.43 -54.05 7.23
N ILE A 275 -9.53 -54.73 7.50
CA ILE A 275 -10.56 -54.26 8.45
C ILE A 275 -9.94 -54.01 9.83
N HIS A 276 -9.08 -54.95 10.32
CA HIS A 276 -8.42 -54.78 11.60
C HIS A 276 -7.50 -53.55 11.65
N ARG A 277 -6.76 -53.30 10.58
CA ARG A 277 -5.92 -52.08 10.48
C ARG A 277 -6.73 -50.81 10.44
N ILE A 278 -7.81 -50.80 9.66
CA ILE A 278 -8.74 -49.66 9.58
C ILE A 278 -9.30 -49.33 10.96
N HIS A 279 -9.77 -50.37 11.68
CA HIS A 279 -10.32 -50.22 13.03
C HIS A 279 -9.27 -49.65 14.00
N LYS A 280 -8.01 -50.08 13.88
CA LYS A 280 -6.92 -49.53 14.71
C LYS A 280 -6.75 -48.02 14.48
N PHE A 281 -6.78 -47.55 13.22
CA PHE A 281 -6.72 -46.12 12.91
C PHE A 281 -7.95 -45.37 13.38
N GLN A 282 -9.13 -45.95 13.27
CA GLN A 282 -10.36 -45.31 13.79
C GLN A 282 -10.24 -45.05 15.30
N VAL A 283 -9.84 -46.07 16.06
CA VAL A 283 -9.61 -45.94 17.51
C VAL A 283 -8.52 -44.91 17.83
N GLU A 284 -7.42 -44.91 17.07
CA GLU A 284 -6.35 -43.91 17.24
C GLU A 284 -6.84 -42.49 16.99
N LEU A 285 -7.61 -42.26 15.92
CA LEU A 285 -8.21 -40.97 15.60
C LEU A 285 -9.24 -40.52 16.66
N GLU A 286 -10.02 -41.44 17.22
CA GLU A 286 -10.99 -41.11 18.28
C GLU A 286 -10.32 -40.68 19.59
N LEU A 287 -9.24 -41.37 19.98
CA LEU A 287 -8.57 -41.17 21.26
C LEU A 287 -7.58 -39.98 21.25
N ASN A 288 -6.98 -39.69 20.11
CA ASN A 288 -5.91 -38.71 19.99
C ASN A 288 -6.28 -37.55 19.06
N SER A 289 -5.59 -36.41 19.24
CA SER A 289 -5.58 -35.36 18.23
C SER A 289 -4.79 -35.82 17.01
N ILE A 290 -5.29 -35.47 15.82
CA ILE A 290 -4.61 -35.83 14.57
C ILE A 290 -3.27 -35.10 14.46
N ASN A 291 -2.25 -35.81 13.95
CA ASN A 291 -0.96 -35.23 13.59
C ASN A 291 -0.62 -35.59 12.14
N ALA A 292 0.33 -34.85 11.56
CA ALA A 292 0.71 -34.99 10.15
C ALA A 292 1.26 -36.40 9.80
N ASN A 293 1.78 -37.15 10.77
CA ASN A 293 2.28 -38.51 10.53
C ASN A 293 1.12 -39.50 10.44
N THR A 294 0.17 -39.46 11.38
CA THR A 294 -1.04 -40.32 11.36
C THR A 294 -1.83 -40.11 10.07
N GLU A 295 -2.02 -38.85 9.61
CA GLU A 295 -2.69 -38.56 8.33
C GLU A 295 -1.96 -39.21 7.16
N ARG A 296 -0.63 -39.06 7.06
CA ARG A 296 0.17 -39.66 5.99
C ARG A 296 0.11 -41.19 5.98
N GLU A 297 0.16 -41.82 7.16
CA GLU A 297 0.06 -43.27 7.28
C GLU A 297 -1.29 -43.78 6.77
N ILE A 298 -2.38 -43.14 7.15
CA ILE A 298 -3.73 -43.50 6.66
C ILE A 298 -3.81 -43.35 5.15
N ILE A 299 -3.37 -42.19 4.59
CA ILE A 299 -3.38 -41.96 3.15
C ILE A 299 -2.54 -43.03 2.42
N SER A 300 -1.33 -43.31 2.92
CA SER A 300 -0.46 -44.32 2.32
C SER A 300 -1.11 -45.71 2.26
N ILE A 301 -1.83 -46.10 3.30
CA ILE A 301 -2.53 -47.39 3.34
C ILE A 301 -3.74 -47.39 2.38
N LEU A 302 -4.49 -46.32 2.33
CA LEU A 302 -5.59 -46.17 1.39
C LEU A 302 -5.11 -46.30 -0.06
N GLU A 303 -4.00 -45.64 -0.40
CA GLU A 303 -3.42 -45.68 -1.75
C GLU A 303 -2.77 -47.01 -2.11
N SER A 304 -1.93 -47.57 -1.20
CA SER A 304 -1.10 -48.71 -1.52
C SER A 304 -1.76 -50.08 -1.29
N GLU A 305 -2.71 -50.15 -0.36
CA GLU A 305 -3.34 -51.40 0.00
C GLU A 305 -4.86 -51.43 -0.31
N VAL A 306 -5.61 -50.36 0.04
CA VAL A 306 -7.06 -50.34 -0.14
C VAL A 306 -7.46 -50.20 -1.60
N ASN A 307 -6.93 -49.19 -2.29
CA ASN A 307 -7.33 -48.87 -3.68
C ASN A 307 -7.08 -50.05 -4.65
N PRO A 308 -5.97 -50.81 -4.60
CA PRO A 308 -5.78 -51.96 -5.46
C PRO A 308 -6.85 -53.04 -5.28
N PHE A 309 -7.30 -53.26 -4.02
CA PHE A 309 -8.36 -54.25 -3.75
C PHE A 309 -9.74 -53.74 -4.22
N MET A 310 -10.00 -52.44 -4.20
CA MET A 310 -11.28 -51.89 -4.68
C MET A 310 -11.57 -52.27 -6.14
N VAL A 311 -10.53 -52.36 -6.97
CA VAL A 311 -10.65 -52.78 -8.37
C VAL A 311 -11.18 -54.22 -8.45
N HIS A 312 -10.62 -55.15 -7.63
CA HIS A 312 -11.07 -56.55 -7.57
C HIS A 312 -12.49 -56.65 -6.98
N ILE A 313 -12.76 -55.96 -5.87
CA ILE A 313 -14.03 -55.97 -5.16
C ILE A 313 -15.18 -55.50 -6.05
N LYS A 314 -14.95 -54.55 -6.93
CA LYS A 314 -15.93 -54.04 -7.89
C LYS A 314 -16.56 -55.11 -8.79
N ASP A 315 -15.82 -56.17 -9.10
CA ASP A 315 -16.25 -57.24 -10.01
C ASP A 315 -16.98 -58.39 -9.30
N LEU A 316 -16.96 -58.45 -7.95
CA LEU A 316 -17.57 -59.51 -7.18
C LEU A 316 -19.12 -59.51 -7.21
N SER A 317 -19.75 -58.36 -7.20
CA SER A 317 -21.20 -58.26 -7.30
C SER A 317 -21.68 -56.89 -7.74
N LYS A 318 -22.93 -56.80 -8.28
CA LYS A 318 -23.56 -55.51 -8.66
C LYS A 318 -23.64 -54.52 -7.49
N LYS A 319 -23.91 -55.06 -6.27
CA LYS A 319 -23.99 -54.20 -5.06
C LYS A 319 -22.62 -53.67 -4.65
N LEU A 320 -21.57 -54.45 -4.70
CA LEU A 320 -20.20 -54.01 -4.43
C LEU A 320 -19.72 -53.01 -5.47
N LYS A 321 -20.06 -53.21 -6.75
CA LYS A 321 -19.76 -52.25 -7.77
C LYS A 321 -20.41 -50.87 -7.47
N GLN A 322 -21.68 -50.88 -7.00
CA GLN A 322 -22.34 -49.64 -6.60
C GLN A 322 -21.64 -48.97 -5.38
N LEU A 323 -21.40 -49.76 -4.31
CA LEU A 323 -20.74 -49.23 -3.10
C LEU A 323 -19.34 -48.63 -3.38
N VAL A 324 -18.54 -49.32 -4.17
CA VAL A 324 -17.23 -48.82 -4.56
C VAL A 324 -17.35 -47.56 -5.44
N THR A 325 -18.31 -47.52 -6.38
CA THR A 325 -18.53 -46.32 -7.21
C THR A 325 -19.02 -45.13 -6.37
N ASP A 326 -19.90 -45.39 -5.40
CA ASP A 326 -20.37 -44.34 -4.48
C ASP A 326 -19.23 -43.81 -3.63
N TYR A 327 -18.36 -44.69 -3.10
CA TYR A 327 -17.14 -44.31 -2.39
C TYR A 327 -16.20 -43.46 -3.27
N GLU A 328 -15.87 -43.93 -4.49
CA GLU A 328 -15.03 -43.20 -5.43
C GLU A 328 -15.58 -41.78 -5.72
N ASN A 329 -16.89 -41.62 -5.81
CA ASN A 329 -17.54 -40.31 -6.02
C ASN A 329 -17.46 -39.38 -4.80
N THR A 330 -17.17 -39.90 -3.60
CA THR A 330 -16.96 -39.05 -2.39
C THR A 330 -15.52 -38.55 -2.27
N LEU A 331 -14.60 -39.11 -3.06
CA LEU A 331 -13.19 -38.75 -2.99
C LEU A 331 -12.94 -37.45 -3.79
N ASN A 332 -12.11 -36.60 -3.25
CA ASN A 332 -11.54 -35.48 -3.98
C ASN A 332 -10.55 -35.98 -5.04
N HIS A 333 -10.68 -35.54 -6.28
CA HIS A 333 -9.89 -36.01 -7.42
C HIS A 333 -8.38 -35.77 -7.27
N ASP A 334 -7.99 -34.69 -6.60
CA ASP A 334 -6.58 -34.29 -6.48
C ASP A 334 -5.87 -35.00 -5.31
N SER A 335 -6.59 -35.21 -4.21
CA SER A 335 -6.01 -35.75 -2.97
C SER A 335 -6.34 -37.22 -2.70
N GLY A 336 -7.32 -37.80 -3.42
CA GLY A 336 -7.75 -39.20 -3.21
C GLY A 336 -8.39 -39.49 -1.85
N VAL A 337 -8.77 -38.46 -1.10
CA VAL A 337 -9.42 -38.56 0.20
C VAL A 337 -10.77 -37.89 0.23
N VAL A 338 -11.63 -38.24 1.18
CA VAL A 338 -12.85 -37.49 1.48
C VAL A 338 -12.47 -36.12 1.98
N PHE A 339 -13.06 -35.06 1.40
CA PHE A 339 -12.66 -33.67 1.63
C PHE A 339 -13.84 -32.75 1.97
N THR A 340 -14.96 -33.30 2.41
CA THR A 340 -16.21 -32.55 2.59
C THR A 340 -16.14 -31.57 3.77
N ASN A 341 -15.66 -32.03 4.93
CA ASN A 341 -15.59 -31.19 6.11
C ASN A 341 -14.43 -30.17 6.01
N ARG A 342 -13.32 -30.54 5.39
CA ARG A 342 -12.22 -29.61 5.07
C ARG A 342 -12.67 -28.52 4.12
N ASP A 343 -13.37 -28.87 3.05
CA ASP A 343 -13.91 -27.90 2.07
C ASP A 343 -14.89 -26.93 2.73
N ASN A 344 -15.78 -27.43 3.57
CA ASN A 344 -16.70 -26.60 4.35
C ASN A 344 -15.95 -25.63 5.28
N TYR A 345 -14.89 -26.07 5.94
CA TYR A 345 -14.05 -25.22 6.78
C TYR A 345 -13.29 -24.19 5.96
N ASP A 346 -12.59 -24.59 4.91
CA ASP A 346 -11.82 -23.70 4.03
C ASP A 346 -12.73 -22.66 3.36
N THR A 347 -13.90 -23.08 2.86
CA THR A 347 -14.93 -22.19 2.32
C THR A 347 -15.43 -21.19 3.38
N THR A 348 -15.63 -21.63 4.61
CA THR A 348 -16.06 -20.77 5.72
C THR A 348 -15.03 -19.68 6.00
N VAL A 349 -13.75 -20.05 6.16
CA VAL A 349 -12.65 -19.10 6.41
C VAL A 349 -12.48 -18.14 5.23
N GLN A 350 -12.55 -18.64 4.00
CA GLN A 350 -12.44 -17.82 2.80
C GLN A 350 -13.56 -16.77 2.73
N VAL A 351 -14.83 -17.18 2.91
CA VAL A 351 -15.98 -16.27 2.88
C VAL A 351 -15.90 -15.20 3.95
N VAL A 352 -15.50 -15.57 5.17
CA VAL A 352 -15.31 -14.63 6.28
C VAL A 352 -14.23 -13.62 5.93
N ASN A 353 -13.06 -14.10 5.51
CA ASN A 353 -11.92 -13.26 5.17
C ASN A 353 -12.25 -12.27 4.04
N GLU A 354 -12.94 -12.72 2.98
CA GLU A 354 -13.33 -11.83 1.90
C GLU A 354 -14.31 -10.74 2.34
N ARG A 355 -15.31 -11.10 3.15
CA ARG A 355 -16.30 -10.14 3.64
C ARG A 355 -15.71 -9.11 4.58
N LEU A 356 -14.87 -9.55 5.53
CA LEU A 356 -14.18 -8.65 6.47
C LEU A 356 -13.16 -7.76 5.76
N ALA A 357 -12.40 -8.32 4.83
CA ALA A 357 -11.43 -7.55 4.04
C ALA A 357 -12.12 -6.45 3.22
N ARG A 358 -13.20 -6.78 2.48
CA ARG A 358 -13.98 -5.78 1.72
C ARG A 358 -14.61 -4.71 2.63
N PHE A 359 -15.02 -5.09 3.84
CA PHE A 359 -15.55 -4.13 4.80
C PHE A 359 -14.44 -3.17 5.27
N LEU A 360 -13.28 -3.70 5.66
CA LEU A 360 -12.13 -2.91 6.07
C LEU A 360 -11.63 -1.98 4.96
N ASP A 361 -11.51 -2.47 3.71
CA ASP A 361 -11.08 -1.68 2.56
C ASP A 361 -12.00 -0.46 2.32
N ARG A 362 -13.30 -0.64 2.51
CA ARG A 362 -14.27 0.46 2.39
C ARG A 362 -14.11 1.48 3.52
N LYS A 363 -13.93 1.00 4.76
CA LYS A 363 -13.69 1.87 5.92
C LYS A 363 -12.37 2.61 5.82
N GLN A 364 -11.37 1.95 5.27
CA GLN A 364 -10.05 2.52 5.04
C GLN A 364 -10.07 3.71 4.08
N LYS A 365 -10.92 3.69 3.03
CA LYS A 365 -11.10 4.84 2.15
C LYS A 365 -11.60 6.08 2.88
N GLU A 366 -12.57 5.90 3.80
CA GLU A 366 -13.07 6.99 4.64
C GLU A 366 -11.96 7.55 5.57
N ALA A 367 -11.09 6.68 6.10
CA ALA A 367 -9.98 7.09 6.96
C ALA A 367 -8.88 7.85 6.20
N GLN A 368 -8.61 7.48 4.94
CA GLN A 368 -7.64 8.19 4.08
C GLN A 368 -8.05 9.64 3.81
N GLU A 369 -9.34 9.94 3.73
CA GLU A 369 -9.84 11.30 3.51
C GLU A 369 -9.58 12.23 4.71
N ILE A 370 -9.37 11.66 5.92
CA ILE A 370 -9.11 12.43 7.14
C ILE A 370 -7.65 12.84 7.21
N TYR A 371 -6.79 11.87 7.11
CA TYR A 371 -5.34 12.05 7.02
C TYR A 371 -4.75 10.86 6.26
N PRO A 372 -4.07 11.09 5.14
CA PRO A 372 -3.47 10.02 4.36
C PRO A 372 -2.42 9.28 5.20
N HIS A 373 -2.41 7.97 5.10
CA HIS A 373 -1.50 7.09 5.84
C HIS A 373 -1.19 5.84 5.02
N PHE A 374 -0.07 5.18 5.31
CA PHE A 374 0.27 3.92 4.69
C PHE A 374 -0.54 2.79 5.34
N PHE A 375 -1.12 1.92 4.52
CA PHE A 375 -2.00 0.84 4.95
C PHE A 375 -1.66 -0.46 4.24
N GLU A 376 -1.55 -1.52 5.04
CA GLU A 376 -1.40 -2.89 4.56
C GLU A 376 -2.43 -3.80 5.24
N ARG A 377 -2.89 -4.79 4.51
CA ARG A 377 -3.83 -5.78 4.99
C ARG A 377 -3.42 -7.16 4.53
N TYR A 378 -3.47 -8.12 5.44
CA TYR A 378 -3.16 -9.53 5.17
C TYR A 378 -4.36 -10.41 5.53
N LYS A 379 -4.57 -11.45 4.73
CA LYS A 379 -5.52 -12.53 5.00
C LYS A 379 -4.74 -13.71 5.57
N THR A 380 -5.09 -14.11 6.77
CA THR A 380 -4.58 -15.29 7.46
C THR A 380 -5.75 -16.25 7.73
N ASP A 381 -5.84 -16.89 8.88
CA ASP A 381 -7.10 -17.49 9.36
C ASP A 381 -8.11 -16.42 9.84
N GLY A 382 -7.87 -15.19 9.48
CA GLY A 382 -8.63 -14.00 9.75
C GLY A 382 -8.14 -12.84 8.90
N VAL A 383 -8.30 -11.61 9.40
CA VAL A 383 -7.83 -10.39 8.73
C VAL A 383 -7.00 -9.55 9.70
N GLU A 384 -5.75 -9.31 9.34
CA GLU A 384 -4.88 -8.36 10.03
C GLU A 384 -4.61 -7.12 9.19
N HIS A 385 -4.34 -6.00 9.83
CA HIS A 385 -3.99 -4.77 9.16
C HIS A 385 -2.97 -3.97 9.95
N ASN A 386 -2.12 -3.27 9.19
CA ASN A 386 -1.16 -2.30 9.68
C ASN A 386 -1.50 -0.93 9.10
N ILE A 387 -1.43 0.09 9.94
CA ILE A 387 -1.49 1.49 9.55
C ILE A 387 -0.21 2.14 10.06
N TYR A 388 0.41 2.96 9.21
CA TYR A 388 1.55 3.78 9.60
C TYR A 388 1.23 5.24 9.28
N VAL A 389 1.19 6.08 10.32
CA VAL A 389 0.85 7.49 10.22
C VAL A 389 1.98 8.35 10.79
N GLY A 390 2.34 9.40 10.07
CA GLY A 390 3.43 10.31 10.46
C GLY A 390 3.67 11.37 9.40
N SER A 391 4.47 12.37 9.76
CA SER A 391 4.82 13.48 8.85
C SER A 391 5.59 13.02 7.62
N SER A 392 6.36 11.93 7.72
CA SER A 392 7.15 11.38 6.63
C SER A 392 6.32 10.62 5.58
N ILE A 393 5.08 10.23 5.90
CA ILE A 393 4.19 9.51 4.97
C ILE A 393 3.57 10.46 3.95
N VAL A 394 3.23 11.69 4.37
CA VAL A 394 2.45 12.63 3.55
C VAL A 394 3.31 13.82 3.14
N ARG A 395 3.25 14.16 1.85
CA ARG A 395 3.91 15.36 1.31
C ARG A 395 2.95 16.55 1.38
N GLY A 396 3.45 17.70 1.87
CA GLY A 396 2.74 18.97 1.78
C GLY A 396 1.62 19.19 2.80
N GLN A 397 1.37 18.26 3.71
CA GLN A 397 0.42 18.44 4.81
C GLN A 397 1.14 18.41 6.15
N SER A 398 0.83 19.37 7.02
CA SER A 398 1.37 19.37 8.39
C SER A 398 0.77 18.24 9.21
N TYR A 399 1.60 17.45 9.85
CA TYR A 399 1.18 16.43 10.79
C TYR A 399 0.77 17.06 12.13
N ASN A 400 -0.39 16.62 12.66
CA ASN A 400 -0.82 16.95 14.00
C ASN A 400 -1.19 15.65 14.75
N PRO A 401 -0.77 15.46 16.02
CA PRO A 401 -1.12 14.28 16.82
C PRO A 401 -2.61 13.97 16.90
N VAL A 402 -3.47 14.96 16.71
CA VAL A 402 -4.93 14.75 16.67
C VAL A 402 -5.35 13.72 15.62
N TYR A 403 -4.64 13.64 14.51
CA TYR A 403 -4.92 12.64 13.46
C TYR A 403 -4.62 11.21 13.94
N LEU A 404 -3.58 11.03 14.75
CA LEU A 404 -3.26 9.73 15.34
C LEU A 404 -4.35 9.30 16.33
N TYR A 405 -4.79 10.19 17.21
CA TYR A 405 -5.88 9.90 18.16
C TYR A 405 -7.18 9.55 17.42
N ASN A 406 -7.51 10.27 16.36
CA ASN A 406 -8.67 9.97 15.53
C ASN A 406 -8.57 8.61 14.85
N LEU A 407 -7.41 8.26 14.30
CA LEU A 407 -7.20 6.95 13.65
C LEU A 407 -7.23 5.79 14.66
N ARG A 408 -6.76 5.97 15.88
CA ARG A 408 -6.85 4.97 16.95
C ARG A 408 -8.31 4.71 17.35
N LEU A 409 -9.10 5.77 17.55
CA LEU A 409 -10.53 5.63 17.83
C LEU A 409 -11.28 5.03 16.64
N TRP A 410 -11.00 5.48 15.42
CA TRP A 410 -11.54 4.89 14.19
C TRP A 410 -11.19 3.39 14.08
N GLN A 411 -9.97 3.01 14.39
CA GLN A 411 -9.54 1.60 14.39
C GLN A 411 -10.37 0.77 15.37
N LEU A 412 -10.51 1.22 16.60
CA LEU A 412 -11.31 0.55 17.62
C LEU A 412 -12.77 0.39 17.19
N GLN A 413 -13.40 1.44 16.65
CA GLN A 413 -14.75 1.37 16.10
C GLN A 413 -14.87 0.41 14.92
N THR A 414 -13.89 0.43 14.02
CA THR A 414 -13.86 -0.45 12.86
C THR A 414 -13.74 -1.90 13.27
N MET A 415 -12.88 -2.23 14.25
CA MET A 415 -12.73 -3.57 14.80
C MET A 415 -14.03 -4.07 15.46
N ILE A 416 -14.73 -3.24 16.23
CA ILE A 416 -16.05 -3.56 16.78
C ILE A 416 -17.05 -3.87 15.67
N GLN A 417 -17.07 -3.06 14.61
CA GLN A 417 -17.97 -3.26 13.48
C GLN A 417 -17.61 -4.53 12.68
N MET A 418 -16.32 -4.85 12.54
CA MET A 418 -15.87 -6.09 11.91
C MET A 418 -16.34 -7.31 12.68
N GLU A 419 -16.22 -7.30 14.00
CA GLU A 419 -16.67 -8.38 14.87
C GLU A 419 -18.19 -8.55 14.82
N ASN A 420 -18.94 -7.44 14.85
CA ASN A 420 -20.40 -7.48 14.63
C ASN A 420 -20.77 -8.08 13.27
N LYS A 421 -20.03 -7.75 12.22
CA LYS A 421 -20.22 -8.31 10.87
C LYS A 421 -19.92 -9.81 10.83
N PHE A 422 -18.85 -10.24 11.48
CA PHE A 422 -18.50 -11.65 11.59
C PHE A 422 -19.67 -12.45 12.16
N TYR A 423 -20.22 -12.04 13.32
CA TYR A 423 -21.32 -12.76 13.98
C TYR A 423 -22.65 -12.64 13.24
N GLN A 424 -22.89 -11.58 12.45
CA GLN A 424 -24.05 -11.51 11.54
C GLN A 424 -23.97 -12.56 10.44
N TYR A 425 -22.78 -12.92 9.98
CA TYR A 425 -22.59 -13.91 8.93
C TYR A 425 -22.46 -15.36 9.44
N GLN A 426 -22.10 -15.54 10.71
CA GLN A 426 -21.83 -16.83 11.33
C GLN A 426 -22.97 -17.84 11.12
N GLU A 427 -24.23 -17.41 11.27
CA GLU A 427 -25.42 -18.28 11.09
C GLU A 427 -25.56 -18.82 9.64
N SER A 428 -24.96 -18.16 8.67
CA SER A 428 -25.01 -18.55 7.24
C SER A 428 -23.78 -19.33 6.77
N LEU A 429 -22.83 -19.59 7.64
CA LEU A 429 -21.57 -20.27 7.29
C LEU A 429 -21.75 -21.79 7.35
N PRO A 430 -21.07 -22.56 6.47
CA PRO A 430 -21.07 -24.02 6.51
C PRO A 430 -20.62 -24.60 7.84
N VAL A 431 -19.61 -23.96 8.46
CA VAL A 431 -19.09 -24.33 9.79
C VAL A 431 -19.23 -23.14 10.73
N GLN A 432 -19.74 -23.38 11.93
CA GLN A 432 -19.81 -22.33 12.96
C GLN A 432 -18.43 -22.18 13.59
N ILE A 433 -17.77 -21.06 13.31
CA ILE A 433 -16.49 -20.65 13.87
C ILE A 433 -16.68 -19.41 14.75
N GLU A 434 -15.76 -19.19 15.67
CA GLU A 434 -15.75 -18.03 16.57
C GLU A 434 -14.60 -17.10 16.20
N ALA A 435 -14.76 -15.80 16.49
CA ALA A 435 -13.71 -14.80 16.27
C ALA A 435 -13.28 -14.12 17.55
N ALA A 436 -12.04 -13.67 17.57
CA ALA A 436 -11.48 -12.82 18.60
C ALA A 436 -10.72 -11.66 17.97
N SER A 437 -10.86 -10.48 18.55
CA SER A 437 -10.28 -9.23 18.05
C SER A 437 -9.20 -8.72 18.98
N MET A 438 -8.15 -8.17 18.38
CA MET A 438 -7.00 -7.63 19.09
C MET A 438 -6.51 -6.34 18.45
N ILE A 439 -6.10 -5.38 19.28
CA ILE A 439 -5.38 -4.16 18.89
C ILE A 439 -4.07 -4.13 19.66
N LEU A 440 -2.95 -3.92 18.96
CA LEU A 440 -1.65 -3.68 19.58
C LEU A 440 -1.32 -2.19 19.51
N VAL A 441 -1.20 -1.56 20.68
CA VAL A 441 -0.83 -0.16 20.83
C VAL A 441 0.66 -0.07 21.13
N PHE A 442 1.40 0.46 20.18
CA PHE A 442 2.82 0.72 20.33
C PHE A 442 3.03 2.20 20.65
N GLY A 443 3.61 2.49 21.81
CA GLY A 443 3.68 3.85 22.34
C GLY A 443 4.75 4.74 21.71
N ASN A 444 5.69 4.14 20.97
CA ASN A 444 6.79 4.86 20.33
C ASN A 444 6.60 4.91 18.81
N THR A 445 7.15 5.95 18.19
CA THR A 445 7.31 5.99 16.74
C THR A 445 8.37 4.98 16.30
N LEU A 446 8.29 4.56 15.05
CA LEU A 446 9.26 3.68 14.41
C LEU A 446 9.57 4.19 12.99
N SER A 447 10.55 3.58 12.35
CA SER A 447 10.83 3.82 10.95
C SER A 447 10.44 2.60 10.12
N ILE A 448 9.85 2.81 8.96
CA ILE A 448 9.61 1.76 7.97
C ILE A 448 10.46 2.01 6.73
N ARG A 449 10.94 0.95 6.11
CA ARG A 449 11.78 0.98 4.92
C ARG A 449 11.17 0.11 3.83
N TYR A 450 11.07 0.66 2.63
CA TYR A 450 10.84 -0.15 1.45
C TYR A 450 12.18 -0.68 0.94
N ARG A 451 12.33 -1.99 0.94
CA ARG A 451 13.51 -2.69 0.44
C ARG A 451 13.33 -3.03 -1.03
N ILE A 452 14.24 -2.56 -1.85
CA ILE A 452 14.19 -2.80 -3.30
C ILE A 452 14.47 -4.26 -3.66
N ASP A 453 15.40 -4.91 -2.97
CA ASP A 453 15.76 -6.32 -3.19
C ASP A 453 14.60 -7.28 -2.87
N GLU A 454 13.82 -7.00 -1.84
CA GLU A 454 12.67 -7.80 -1.40
C GLU A 454 11.32 -7.29 -1.94
N LYS A 455 11.30 -6.10 -2.53
CA LYS A 455 10.11 -5.40 -3.06
C LYS A 455 8.96 -5.30 -2.04
N ARG A 456 9.28 -5.03 -0.78
CA ARG A 456 8.30 -4.92 0.31
C ARG A 456 8.73 -3.90 1.36
N PHE A 457 7.73 -3.45 2.12
CA PHE A 457 7.98 -2.69 3.34
C PHE A 457 8.37 -3.60 4.49
N ASP A 458 9.31 -3.12 5.30
CA ASP A 458 9.72 -3.75 6.55
C ASP A 458 10.01 -2.67 7.59
N VAL A 459 10.03 -3.05 8.85
CA VAL A 459 10.39 -2.14 9.93
C VAL A 459 11.90 -1.95 9.95
N ASP A 460 12.35 -0.69 9.93
CA ASP A 460 13.77 -0.35 9.83
C ASP A 460 14.46 -0.33 11.20
N GLY A 461 15.61 -1.02 11.30
CA GLY A 461 16.51 -1.01 12.45
C GLY A 461 16.19 -2.03 13.54
N ALA A 462 17.24 -2.41 14.29
CA ALA A 462 17.18 -3.47 15.31
C ALA A 462 16.24 -3.14 16.50
N TYR A 463 16.08 -1.87 16.85
CA TYR A 463 15.15 -1.46 17.93
C TYR A 463 13.71 -1.70 17.53
N ASN A 464 13.39 -1.45 16.29
CA ASN A 464 12.05 -1.57 15.72
C ASN A 464 11.68 -3.04 15.43
N ALA A 465 12.65 -3.94 15.31
CA ALA A 465 12.43 -5.38 15.18
C ALA A 465 11.62 -5.97 16.37
N ARG A 466 11.64 -5.32 17.53
CA ARG A 466 10.78 -5.70 18.68
C ARG A 466 9.30 -5.61 18.34
N TYR A 467 8.89 -4.59 17.58
CA TYR A 467 7.49 -4.46 17.14
C TYR A 467 7.03 -5.67 16.33
N GLU A 468 7.82 -6.11 15.35
CA GLU A 468 7.50 -7.29 14.53
C GLU A 468 7.47 -8.59 15.34
N VAL A 469 8.38 -8.75 16.32
CA VAL A 469 8.38 -9.91 17.21
C VAL A 469 7.12 -9.94 18.09
N ILE A 470 6.73 -8.78 18.65
CA ILE A 470 5.50 -8.68 19.45
C ILE A 470 4.30 -9.01 18.56
N LYS A 471 4.16 -8.37 17.42
CA LYS A 471 3.06 -8.55 16.48
C LYS A 471 2.82 -10.02 16.13
N LYS A 472 3.90 -10.77 15.85
CA LYS A 472 3.83 -12.20 15.46
C LYS A 472 3.50 -13.18 16.59
N ARG A 473 3.54 -12.76 17.85
CA ARG A 473 3.43 -13.68 19.00
C ARG A 473 2.38 -13.28 20.03
N ILE A 474 1.92 -12.05 19.95
CA ILE A 474 1.04 -11.48 20.97
C ILE A 474 -0.34 -12.15 21.02
N ASP A 475 -0.82 -12.65 19.88
CA ASP A 475 -2.07 -13.39 19.74
C ASP A 475 -2.09 -14.68 20.58
N LYS A 476 -0.89 -15.25 20.85
CA LYS A 476 -0.68 -16.47 21.62
C LYS A 476 -0.27 -16.22 23.08
N ALA A 477 -0.17 -14.94 23.48
CA ALA A 477 0.20 -14.60 24.84
C ALA A 477 -0.89 -15.01 25.85
N ASN A 478 -0.44 -15.52 27.00
CA ASN A 478 -1.32 -15.87 28.10
C ASN A 478 -1.40 -14.74 29.12
N ILE A 479 -2.49 -14.71 29.88
CA ILE A 479 -2.61 -13.89 31.05
C ILE A 479 -1.65 -14.43 32.12
N LYS A 480 -0.87 -13.53 32.72
CA LYS A 480 0.17 -13.87 33.71
C LYS A 480 -0.33 -14.80 34.82
N GLY A 481 0.34 -15.92 34.98
CA GLY A 481 0.00 -16.94 35.97
C GLY A 481 -1.20 -17.81 35.63
N THR A 482 -1.66 -17.79 34.39
CA THR A 482 -2.76 -18.64 33.89
C THR A 482 -2.40 -19.28 32.54
N GLN A 483 -3.21 -20.23 32.09
CA GLN A 483 -3.15 -20.75 30.72
C GLN A 483 -4.18 -20.10 29.78
N GLU A 484 -4.86 -19.05 30.26
CA GLU A 484 -5.88 -18.34 29.49
C GLU A 484 -5.22 -17.42 28.50
N ARG A 485 -5.59 -17.51 27.22
CA ARG A 485 -5.13 -16.60 26.19
C ARG A 485 -5.72 -15.21 26.36
N ILE A 486 -4.97 -14.20 25.94
CA ILE A 486 -5.44 -12.81 25.98
C ILE A 486 -6.65 -12.59 25.08
N THR A 487 -6.71 -13.25 23.93
CA THR A 487 -7.84 -13.15 23.00
C THR A 487 -8.96 -14.09 23.40
N GLN A 488 -10.18 -13.58 23.50
CA GLN A 488 -11.40 -14.34 23.78
C GLN A 488 -12.50 -13.98 22.80
N LYS A 489 -13.36 -14.97 22.51
CA LYS A 489 -14.54 -14.77 21.67
C LYS A 489 -15.44 -13.66 22.23
N GLY A 490 -15.95 -12.82 21.35
CA GLY A 490 -16.87 -11.76 21.73
C GLY A 490 -16.23 -10.61 22.51
N LYS A 491 -14.91 -10.55 22.58
CA LYS A 491 -14.18 -9.48 23.27
C LYS A 491 -13.08 -8.92 22.39
N ILE A 492 -12.84 -7.62 22.54
CA ILE A 492 -11.67 -6.95 21.98
C ILE A 492 -10.61 -6.82 23.06
N SER A 493 -9.39 -7.24 22.74
CA SER A 493 -8.22 -7.12 23.60
C SER A 493 -7.32 -6.01 23.07
N ILE A 494 -7.09 -4.98 23.87
CA ILE A 494 -6.23 -3.84 23.55
C ILE A 494 -4.97 -3.96 24.36
N ILE A 495 -3.84 -4.23 23.69
CA ILE A 495 -2.56 -4.54 24.32
C ILE A 495 -1.65 -3.32 24.24
N TYR A 496 -1.01 -2.97 25.34
CA TYR A 496 -0.18 -1.78 25.47
C TYR A 496 0.98 -1.99 26.44
N THR A 497 1.95 -1.05 26.42
CA THR A 497 3.15 -1.10 27.28
C THR A 497 3.25 0.07 28.25
N ASN A 498 2.55 1.18 28.02
CA ASN A 498 2.67 2.40 28.81
C ASN A 498 1.32 2.87 29.36
N HIS A 499 1.38 3.65 30.43
CA HIS A 499 0.19 4.14 31.12
C HIS A 499 -0.60 5.20 30.33
N GLU A 500 0.06 5.96 29.46
CA GLU A 500 -0.60 6.96 28.63
C GLU A 500 -1.57 6.30 27.64
N SER A 501 -1.13 5.23 27.00
CA SER A 501 -1.98 4.43 26.11
C SER A 501 -3.15 3.79 26.86
N GLU A 502 -2.93 3.33 28.11
CA GLU A 502 -3.99 2.80 28.95
C GLU A 502 -5.09 3.85 29.17
N LEU A 503 -4.72 5.05 29.63
CA LEU A 503 -5.66 6.14 29.87
C LEU A 503 -6.38 6.60 28.61
N GLU A 504 -5.67 6.64 27.48
CA GLU A 504 -6.24 7.00 26.19
C GLU A 504 -7.34 6.01 25.79
N TYR A 505 -7.05 4.71 25.80
CA TYR A 505 -8.02 3.68 25.39
C TYR A 505 -9.16 3.50 26.40
N LEU A 506 -8.94 3.71 27.68
CA LEU A 506 -10.03 3.73 28.67
C LEU A 506 -11.05 4.85 28.37
N ARG A 507 -10.61 6.04 27.93
CA ARG A 507 -11.50 7.11 27.48
C ARG A 507 -12.30 6.71 26.24
N TYR A 508 -11.65 6.08 25.25
CA TYR A 508 -12.33 5.59 24.06
C TYR A 508 -13.36 4.50 24.37
N ILE A 509 -13.02 3.58 25.28
CA ILE A 509 -13.93 2.53 25.73
C ILE A 509 -15.13 3.13 26.44
N SER A 510 -14.93 4.07 27.39
CA SER A 510 -16.01 4.74 28.09
C SER A 510 -16.98 5.42 27.11
N PHE A 511 -16.46 6.17 26.13
CA PHE A 511 -17.26 6.77 25.07
C PHE A 511 -18.08 5.73 24.29
N LEU A 512 -17.48 4.59 23.93
CA LEU A 512 -18.15 3.54 23.18
C LEU A 512 -19.13 2.70 24.03
N GLN A 513 -18.95 2.65 25.35
CA GLN A 513 -19.92 2.10 26.30
C GLN A 513 -21.18 2.96 26.38
N ASP A 514 -21.02 4.29 26.45
CA ASP A 514 -22.13 5.24 26.41
C ASP A 514 -22.95 5.10 25.12
N GLN A 515 -22.29 4.83 24.02
CA GLN A 515 -22.90 4.57 22.71
C GLN A 515 -23.46 3.15 22.53
N LYS A 516 -23.38 2.28 23.56
CA LYS A 516 -23.88 0.89 23.53
C LYS A 516 -23.18 -0.03 22.48
N TYR A 517 -21.92 0.23 22.19
CA TYR A 517 -21.08 -0.65 21.36
C TYR A 517 -20.32 -1.69 22.18
N LEU A 518 -19.95 -1.34 23.41
CA LEU A 518 -19.21 -2.18 24.34
C LEU A 518 -20.02 -2.40 25.62
N ASN A 519 -19.77 -3.52 26.30
CA ASN A 519 -20.38 -3.79 27.59
C ASN A 519 -19.68 -3.01 28.74
N ASP A 520 -20.33 -2.88 29.90
CA ASP A 520 -19.83 -2.07 31.01
C ASP A 520 -18.64 -2.74 31.74
N LYS A 521 -18.39 -4.04 31.52
CA LYS A 521 -17.35 -4.78 32.21
C LYS A 521 -16.02 -4.66 31.50
N ILE A 522 -15.05 -4.02 32.14
CA ILE A 522 -13.66 -3.92 31.66
C ILE A 522 -12.78 -4.86 32.50
N GLU A 523 -11.89 -5.58 31.84
CA GLU A 523 -10.87 -6.43 32.47
C GLU A 523 -9.50 -5.81 32.21
N LEU A 524 -8.77 -5.45 33.28
CA LEU A 524 -7.37 -5.01 33.20
C LEU A 524 -6.48 -6.20 33.53
N LEU A 525 -5.59 -6.58 32.62
CA LEU A 525 -4.85 -7.82 32.65
C LEU A 525 -3.35 -7.56 32.47
N GLU A 526 -2.53 -8.33 33.20
CA GLU A 526 -1.10 -8.42 32.95
C GLU A 526 -0.81 -9.66 32.11
N LEU A 527 0.10 -9.53 31.13
CA LEU A 527 0.48 -10.63 30.26
C LEU A 527 1.80 -11.26 30.71
N GLU A 528 2.00 -12.53 30.34
CA GLU A 528 3.31 -13.16 30.41
C GLU A 528 4.29 -12.45 29.48
N ASP A 529 5.57 -12.47 29.83
CA ASP A 529 6.62 -11.87 29.01
C ASP A 529 6.72 -12.58 27.66
N VAL A 530 6.58 -11.81 26.60
CA VAL A 530 6.83 -12.27 25.23
C VAL A 530 8.29 -12.02 24.89
N GLN A 531 8.97 -12.93 24.19
CA GLN A 531 10.40 -12.86 23.91
C GLN A 531 10.92 -11.44 23.62
N GLY A 532 11.70 -10.91 24.57
CA GLY A 532 12.31 -9.58 24.47
C GLY A 532 11.43 -8.39 24.86
N VAL A 533 10.18 -8.62 25.27
CA VAL A 533 9.27 -7.56 25.75
C VAL A 533 8.66 -7.97 27.10
N ILE A 534 8.91 -7.15 28.08
CA ILE A 534 8.41 -7.32 29.45
C ILE A 534 7.36 -6.23 29.77
N GLY A 535 6.47 -6.54 30.69
CA GLY A 535 5.50 -5.55 31.23
C GLY A 535 4.34 -5.23 30.29
N LEU A 536 3.99 -6.15 29.38
CA LEU A 536 2.79 -6.05 28.55
C LEU A 536 1.54 -6.13 29.41
N LYS A 537 0.62 -5.21 29.16
CA LYS A 537 -0.72 -5.15 29.77
C LYS A 537 -1.80 -5.14 28.72
N ALA A 538 -3.02 -5.47 29.12
CA ALA A 538 -4.15 -5.41 28.20
C ALA A 538 -5.41 -4.92 28.89
N ILE A 539 -6.23 -4.22 28.12
CA ILE A 539 -7.64 -3.95 28.42
C ILE A 539 -8.46 -4.92 27.57
N ARG A 540 -9.34 -5.68 28.21
CA ARG A 540 -10.25 -6.58 27.51
C ARG A 540 -11.68 -6.19 27.83
N VAL A 541 -12.52 -6.01 26.79
CA VAL A 541 -13.89 -5.56 26.90
C VAL A 541 -14.79 -6.29 25.92
N GLY A 542 -16.00 -6.65 26.33
CA GLY A 542 -16.96 -7.37 25.50
C GLY A 542 -17.65 -6.47 24.49
N VAL A 543 -17.86 -6.98 23.26
CA VAL A 543 -18.61 -6.33 22.21
C VAL A 543 -20.10 -6.61 22.36
N LEU A 544 -20.94 -5.58 22.23
CA LEU A 544 -22.38 -5.74 22.23
C LEU A 544 -22.88 -5.99 20.81
N TYR A 545 -23.41 -7.20 20.57
CA TYR A 545 -23.96 -7.58 19.27
C TYR A 545 -25.40 -7.10 19.12
N ASN A 546 -25.64 -6.19 18.20
CA ASN A 546 -26.99 -5.74 17.87
C ASN A 546 -27.59 -6.62 16.78
N LYS A 547 -28.47 -7.55 17.14
CA LYS A 547 -29.20 -8.40 16.19
C LYS A 547 -30.20 -7.64 15.29
N LYS A 548 -30.47 -6.36 15.56
CA LYS A 548 -31.33 -5.47 14.75
C LYS A 548 -30.58 -4.17 14.46
N SER A 549 -29.94 -4.11 13.31
CA SER A 549 -29.13 -2.97 12.87
C SER A 549 -29.91 -1.87 12.14
N GLU A 550 -31.25 -1.90 12.12
CA GLU A 550 -32.04 -0.95 11.32
C GLU A 550 -32.34 0.39 12.00
N ASP A 551 -32.22 0.49 13.34
CA ASP A 551 -32.67 1.69 14.09
C ASP A 551 -31.59 2.48 14.84
N LYS A 552 -30.30 2.20 14.69
CA LYS A 552 -29.25 3.01 15.31
C LYS A 552 -28.56 3.90 14.27
N LYS A 553 -28.63 5.22 14.52
CA LYS A 553 -27.86 6.24 13.82
C LYS A 553 -26.46 5.71 13.53
N ARG A 554 -26.12 5.54 12.27
CA ARG A 554 -24.76 5.21 11.87
C ARG A 554 -23.90 6.38 12.27
N LEU A 555 -23.09 6.22 13.32
CA LEU A 555 -22.05 7.20 13.63
C LEU A 555 -21.13 7.26 12.43
N THR A 556 -21.19 8.38 11.73
CA THR A 556 -20.21 8.70 10.70
C THR A 556 -19.03 9.36 11.39
N PHE A 557 -17.88 9.31 10.77
CA PHE A 557 -16.70 10.05 11.24
C PHE A 557 -16.98 11.55 11.44
N LYS A 558 -17.91 12.11 10.65
CA LYS A 558 -18.36 13.49 10.73
C LYS A 558 -19.11 13.80 12.03
N ASP A 559 -19.88 12.83 12.55
CA ASP A 559 -20.59 12.96 13.84
C ASP A 559 -19.57 12.97 15.01
N LEU A 560 -18.50 12.18 14.90
CA LEU A 560 -17.40 12.13 15.87
C LEU A 560 -16.60 13.44 15.93
N LEU A 561 -16.28 14.04 14.78
CA LEU A 561 -15.61 15.33 14.73
C LEU A 561 -16.44 16.45 15.34
N GLN A 562 -17.77 16.41 15.19
CA GLN A 562 -18.67 17.40 15.80
C GLN A 562 -18.72 17.26 17.33
N GLU A 563 -18.68 16.05 17.86
CA GLU A 563 -18.67 15.82 19.31
C GLU A 563 -17.33 16.19 19.97
N LEU A 564 -16.20 15.92 19.28
CA LEU A 564 -14.87 16.31 19.79
C LEU A 564 -14.62 17.83 19.75
N HIS A 565 -15.32 18.58 18.88
CA HIS A 565 -15.25 20.05 18.86
C HIS A 565 -16.15 20.74 19.89
N GLN A 566 -17.03 20.00 20.56
CA GLN A 566 -17.94 20.52 21.62
C GLN A 566 -17.40 20.31 23.05
N GLN A 567 -16.28 19.61 23.22
CA GLN A 567 -15.50 19.50 24.44
C GLN A 567 -14.23 20.35 24.37
#